data_15b4ab54540ec6bb8529c550ac91d291
#
_entry.id   15b4ab54540ec6bb8529c550ac91d291
#
_cell.length_a   1.000
_cell.length_b   1.000
_cell.length_c   1.000
_cell.angle_alpha   90.00
_cell.angle_beta   90.00
_cell.angle_gamma   90.00
#
_symmetry.space_group_name_H-M   'P 1'
#
loop_
_entity.id
_entity.type
_entity.pdbx_description
1 polymer ?
#
loop_
_entity_poly.entity_id
_entity_poly.type
_entity_poly.pdbx_seq_one_letter_code
_entity_poly.pdbx_strand_id
1 'polypeptide(L)'
;MRRKSGVKKSAAQFKLKNLLSPGVSISVMSIVVYFMNIPFPQDIRAVVSSVGDITTPLAMILIGATLATMELKSIFSDWHVYFYSLVKQVFVPLLLWPILKLCISDEFILSVIYILILMPVANTSVLFATEYGGDEKLAAKTVFITTVMSIVTVPLLLMICM
;
A
#
# COMPACT_ATOMS: atom_id res chain seq x y z
N MET A 1 42.53 5.27 6.32
CA MET A 1 41.61 6.43 6.44
C MET A 1 40.16 5.93 6.45
N ARG A 2 39.54 5.90 7.61
CA ARG A 2 38.15 5.40 7.83
C ARG A 2 37.15 6.50 7.54
N ARG A 3 36.46 6.41 6.41
CA ARG A 3 35.36 7.33 6.07
C ARG A 3 34.10 6.82 6.74
N LYS A 4 33.79 7.36 7.91
CA LYS A 4 32.50 7.16 8.60
C LYS A 4 31.42 7.82 7.74
N SER A 5 30.64 7.00 7.03
CA SER A 5 29.36 7.43 6.44
C SER A 5 28.41 7.72 7.58
N GLY A 6 28.26 8.99 7.92
CA GLY A 6 27.22 9.42 8.84
C GLY A 6 25.86 9.14 8.22
N VAL A 7 25.19 8.11 8.71
CA VAL A 7 23.74 7.97 8.56
C VAL A 7 23.13 9.17 9.27
N LYS A 8 22.91 10.24 8.53
CA LYS A 8 22.03 11.32 8.97
C LYS A 8 20.64 10.68 9.10
N LYS A 9 20.27 10.35 10.33
CA LYS A 9 18.87 10.22 10.74
C LYS A 9 18.23 11.56 10.43
N SER A 10 17.69 11.72 9.22
CA SER A 10 16.74 12.76 8.93
C SER A 10 15.49 12.39 9.74
N ALA A 11 15.44 12.89 10.98
CA ALA A 11 14.19 12.94 11.69
C ALA A 11 13.21 13.59 10.72
N ALA A 12 12.22 12.81 10.29
CA ALA A 12 11.12 13.32 9.51
C ALA A 12 10.50 14.47 10.32
N GLN A 13 10.93 15.68 10.04
CA GLN A 13 10.19 16.86 10.47
C GLN A 13 8.86 16.74 9.74
N PHE A 14 7.86 16.29 10.45
CA PHE A 14 6.47 16.39 10.09
C PHE A 14 6.15 17.88 9.91
N LYS A 15 6.59 18.44 8.80
CA LYS A 15 6.16 19.78 8.41
C LYS A 15 4.71 19.61 8.02
N LEU A 16 3.81 20.25 8.75
CA LEU A 16 2.40 20.39 8.40
C LEU A 16 2.21 20.78 6.92
N LYS A 17 3.23 21.40 6.34
CA LYS A 17 3.31 21.76 4.93
C LYS A 17 3.33 20.55 3.98
N ASN A 18 3.78 19.38 4.44
CA ASN A 18 3.76 18.13 3.64
C ASN A 18 2.37 17.45 3.64
N LEU A 19 1.52 17.78 4.63
CA LEU A 19 0.09 17.37 4.62
C LEU A 19 -0.73 18.15 3.59
N LEU A 20 -0.20 19.24 3.06
CA LEU A 20 -0.81 19.99 1.94
C LEU A 20 -0.25 19.54 0.58
N SER A 21 0.23 18.31 0.45
CA SER A 21 0.58 17.82 -0.88
C SER A 21 -0.69 17.79 -1.76
N PRO A 22 -0.55 18.04 -3.06
CA PRO A 22 -1.70 18.07 -3.98
C PRO A 22 -2.55 16.81 -3.88
N GLY A 23 -1.91 15.64 -3.73
CA GLY A 23 -2.59 14.36 -3.61
C GLY A 23 -3.48 14.25 -2.35
N VAL A 24 -2.95 14.62 -1.19
CA VAL A 24 -3.70 14.59 0.07
C VAL A 24 -4.84 15.63 0.05
N SER A 25 -4.56 16.84 -0.43
CA SER A 25 -5.58 17.90 -0.52
C SER A 25 -6.74 17.50 -1.43
N ILE A 26 -6.46 16.92 -2.59
CA ILE A 26 -7.48 16.45 -3.53
C ILE A 26 -8.27 15.27 -2.94
N SER A 27 -7.60 14.35 -2.23
CA SER A 27 -8.27 13.22 -1.57
C SER A 27 -9.25 13.69 -0.50
N VAL A 28 -8.84 14.63 0.34
CA VAL A 28 -9.74 15.22 1.36
C VAL A 28 -10.91 15.95 0.70
N MET A 29 -10.64 16.72 -0.35
CA MET A 29 -11.67 17.43 -1.09
C MET A 29 -12.67 16.47 -1.75
N SER A 30 -12.21 15.33 -2.26
CA SER A 30 -13.07 14.28 -2.83
C SER A 30 -14.01 13.70 -1.77
N ILE A 31 -13.55 13.49 -0.55
CA ILE A 31 -14.38 13.02 0.57
C ILE A 31 -15.46 14.04 0.90
N VAL A 32 -15.11 15.32 0.97
CA VAL A 32 -16.09 16.40 1.23
C VAL A 32 -17.16 16.45 0.14
N VAL A 33 -16.73 16.42 -1.12
CA VAL A 33 -17.65 16.41 -2.29
C VAL A 33 -18.57 15.20 -2.26
N TYR A 34 -18.06 14.03 -1.87
CA TYR A 34 -18.87 12.81 -1.72
C TYR A 34 -19.97 12.98 -0.67
N PHE A 35 -19.64 13.51 0.51
CA PHE A 35 -20.63 13.75 1.57
C PHE A 35 -21.65 14.84 1.23
N MET A 36 -21.25 15.83 0.44
CA MET A 36 -22.16 16.89 -0.04
C MET A 36 -23.15 16.41 -1.10
N ASN A 37 -22.98 15.16 -1.61
CA ASN A 37 -23.83 14.54 -2.61
C ASN A 37 -24.10 15.42 -3.84
N ILE A 38 -23.08 16.15 -4.30
CA ILE A 38 -23.19 17.09 -5.42
C ILE A 38 -23.41 16.30 -6.72
N PRO A 39 -24.51 16.54 -7.46
CA PRO A 39 -24.76 15.87 -8.72
C PRO A 39 -23.82 16.41 -9.79
N PHE A 40 -22.78 15.65 -10.14
CA PHE A 40 -21.94 15.99 -11.29
C PHE A 40 -22.59 15.54 -12.60
N PRO A 41 -22.51 16.36 -13.67
CA PRO A 41 -22.88 15.94 -15.03
C PRO A 41 -22.15 14.63 -15.40
N GLN A 42 -22.84 13.78 -16.18
CA GLN A 42 -22.30 12.48 -16.57
C GLN A 42 -20.95 12.60 -17.30
N ASP A 43 -20.81 13.62 -18.15
CA ASP A 43 -19.58 13.85 -18.94
C ASP A 43 -18.37 14.13 -18.05
N ILE A 44 -18.53 14.95 -17.00
CA ILE A 44 -17.46 15.25 -16.04
C ILE A 44 -17.09 14.00 -15.28
N ARG A 45 -18.09 13.22 -14.86
CA ARG A 45 -17.86 11.95 -14.15
C ARG A 45 -17.11 10.95 -15.01
N ALA A 46 -17.46 10.83 -16.30
CA ALA A 46 -16.80 9.95 -17.24
C ALA A 46 -15.32 10.33 -17.45
N VAL A 47 -15.02 11.62 -17.59
CA VAL A 47 -13.63 12.11 -17.74
C VAL A 47 -12.82 11.83 -16.49
N VAL A 48 -13.34 12.15 -15.31
CA VAL A 48 -12.65 11.90 -14.04
C VAL A 48 -12.41 10.41 -13.82
N SER A 49 -13.39 9.55 -14.14
CA SER A 49 -13.23 8.10 -14.08
C SER A 49 -12.14 7.61 -15.01
N SER A 50 -12.12 8.06 -16.27
CA SER A 50 -11.11 7.65 -17.25
C SER A 50 -9.69 8.03 -16.82
N VAL A 51 -9.51 9.21 -16.20
CA VAL A 51 -8.22 9.61 -15.61
C VAL A 51 -7.86 8.73 -14.40
N GLY A 52 -8.85 8.40 -13.58
CA GLY A 52 -8.67 7.49 -12.44
C GLY A 52 -8.24 6.08 -12.88
N ASP A 53 -8.83 5.55 -13.92
CA ASP A 53 -8.56 4.20 -14.45
C ASP A 53 -7.11 4.03 -14.94
N ILE A 54 -6.47 5.12 -15.40
CA ILE A 54 -5.06 5.11 -15.83
C ILE A 54 -4.10 5.03 -14.62
N THR A 55 -4.54 5.40 -13.43
CA THR A 55 -3.69 5.46 -12.24
C THR A 55 -3.10 4.09 -11.88
N THR A 56 -3.89 3.04 -11.94
CA THR A 56 -3.43 1.68 -11.62
C THR A 56 -2.36 1.17 -12.60
N PRO A 57 -2.55 1.22 -13.92
CA PRO A 57 -1.49 0.84 -14.88
C PRO A 57 -0.22 1.68 -14.71
N LEU A 58 -0.34 2.99 -14.50
CA LEU A 58 0.82 3.86 -14.28
C LEU A 58 1.59 3.49 -13.01
N ALA A 59 0.90 3.19 -11.92
CA ALA A 59 1.54 2.73 -10.67
C ALA A 59 2.30 1.41 -10.89
N MET A 60 1.73 0.47 -11.65
CA MET A 60 2.41 -0.79 -11.98
C MET A 60 3.66 -0.57 -12.85
N ILE A 61 3.59 0.34 -13.84
CA ILE A 61 4.74 0.72 -14.66
C ILE A 61 5.84 1.35 -13.78
N LEU A 62 5.49 2.24 -12.87
CA LEU A 62 6.45 2.88 -11.96
C LEU A 62 7.16 1.84 -11.08
N ILE A 63 6.41 0.90 -10.49
CA ILE A 63 6.98 -0.18 -9.67
C ILE A 63 7.90 -1.05 -10.53
N GLY A 64 7.45 -1.45 -11.71
CA GLY A 64 8.24 -2.25 -12.64
C GLY A 64 9.53 -1.55 -13.06
N ALA A 65 9.46 -0.25 -13.39
CA ALA A 65 10.62 0.56 -13.74
C ALA A 65 11.60 0.68 -12.56
N THR A 66 11.09 0.92 -11.35
CA THR A 66 11.93 0.97 -10.14
C THR A 66 12.64 -0.35 -9.88
N LEU A 67 11.90 -1.48 -9.99
CA LEU A 67 12.50 -2.81 -9.84
C LEU A 67 13.54 -3.14 -10.92
N ALA A 68 13.31 -2.70 -12.16
CA ALA A 68 14.24 -2.92 -13.28
C ALA A 68 15.58 -2.17 -13.11
N THR A 69 15.62 -1.12 -12.30
CA THR A 69 16.86 -0.40 -11.96
C THR A 69 17.69 -1.08 -10.86
N MET A 70 17.17 -2.17 -10.28
CA MET A 70 17.79 -2.88 -9.17
C MET A 70 18.42 -4.19 -9.62
N GLU A 71 19.49 -4.60 -8.96
CA GLU A 71 20.03 -5.94 -9.15
C GLU A 71 19.04 -6.98 -8.59
N LEU A 72 18.74 -8.02 -9.37
CA LEU A 72 17.82 -9.10 -8.96
C LEU A 72 18.18 -9.71 -7.59
N LYS A 73 19.50 -9.92 -7.36
CA LYS A 73 19.99 -10.39 -6.06
C LYS A 73 19.62 -9.46 -4.90
N SER A 74 19.61 -8.15 -5.14
CA SER A 74 19.24 -7.14 -4.14
C SER A 74 17.75 -7.17 -3.80
N ILE A 75 16.89 -7.56 -4.74
CA ILE A 75 15.44 -7.70 -4.50
C ILE A 75 15.16 -8.82 -3.50
N PHE A 76 15.88 -9.93 -3.64
CA PHE A 76 15.66 -11.13 -2.83
C PHE A 76 16.59 -11.25 -1.61
N SER A 77 17.57 -10.35 -1.45
CA SER A 77 18.58 -10.45 -0.39
C SER A 77 18.17 -9.82 0.94
N ASP A 78 17.12 -9.01 0.97
CA ASP A 78 16.74 -8.25 2.17
C ASP A 78 15.85 -9.07 3.10
N TRP A 79 16.45 -9.78 4.06
CA TRP A 79 15.74 -10.58 5.06
C TRP A 79 14.67 -9.80 5.83
N HIS A 80 14.90 -8.50 6.07
CA HIS A 80 13.94 -7.64 6.77
C HIS A 80 12.61 -7.49 6.00
N VAL A 81 12.65 -7.45 4.67
CA VAL A 81 11.45 -7.35 3.85
C VAL A 81 10.65 -8.64 3.91
N TYR A 82 11.33 -9.80 3.90
CA TYR A 82 10.66 -11.10 4.06
C TYR A 82 10.02 -11.24 5.43
N PHE A 83 10.74 -10.88 6.48
CA PHE A 83 10.21 -10.92 7.85
C PHE A 83 8.99 -10.02 8.00
N TYR A 84 9.07 -8.77 7.51
CA TYR A 84 7.94 -7.85 7.48
C TYR A 84 6.74 -8.40 6.70
N SER A 85 7.00 -8.96 5.51
CA SER A 85 5.96 -9.53 4.65
C SER A 85 5.27 -10.71 5.32
N LEU A 86 6.02 -11.58 5.97
CA LEU A 86 5.51 -12.74 6.69
C LEU A 86 4.66 -12.32 7.91
N VAL A 87 5.16 -11.36 8.69
CA VAL A 87 4.41 -10.83 9.82
C VAL A 87 3.10 -10.18 9.35
N LYS A 88 3.16 -9.30 8.36
CA LYS A 88 2.00 -8.57 7.84
C LYS A 88 0.99 -9.50 7.16
N GLN A 89 1.46 -10.49 6.41
CA GLN A 89 0.62 -11.32 5.55
C GLN A 89 0.08 -12.59 6.26
N VAL A 90 0.75 -13.06 7.31
CA VAL A 90 0.38 -14.28 8.04
C VAL A 90 0.03 -13.98 9.49
N PHE A 91 0.96 -13.39 10.25
CA PHE A 91 0.74 -13.17 11.68
C PHE A 91 -0.39 -12.19 11.99
N VAL A 92 -0.42 -11.06 11.30
CA VAL A 92 -1.45 -10.03 11.54
C VAL A 92 -2.86 -10.55 11.22
N PRO A 93 -3.14 -11.17 10.06
CA PRO A 93 -4.46 -11.71 9.78
C PRO A 93 -4.86 -12.84 10.74
N LEU A 94 -3.92 -13.74 11.07
CA LEU A 94 -4.19 -14.86 11.97
C LEU A 94 -4.53 -14.39 13.38
N LEU A 95 -3.86 -13.35 13.86
CA LEU A 95 -4.11 -12.77 15.18
C LEU A 95 -5.40 -11.95 15.23
N LEU A 96 -5.72 -11.26 14.13
CA LEU A 96 -6.94 -10.45 14.04
C LEU A 96 -8.20 -11.29 13.81
N TRP A 97 -8.08 -12.49 13.23
CA TRP A 97 -9.23 -13.35 12.97
C TRP A 97 -10.13 -13.62 14.19
N PRO A 98 -9.62 -14.11 15.32
CA PRO A 98 -10.45 -14.37 16.49
C PRO A 98 -11.06 -13.09 17.07
N ILE A 99 -10.35 -11.96 16.99
CA ILE A 99 -10.85 -10.67 17.47
C ILE A 99 -12.01 -10.20 16.60
N LEU A 100 -11.87 -10.29 15.28
CA LEU A 100 -12.92 -9.92 14.34
C LEU A 100 -14.18 -10.79 14.52
N LYS A 101 -13.99 -12.10 14.73
CA LYS A 101 -15.09 -13.03 14.94
C LYS A 101 -15.86 -12.76 16.25
N LEU A 102 -15.20 -12.20 17.25
CA LEU A 102 -15.85 -11.76 18.49
C LEU A 102 -16.61 -10.45 18.32
N CYS A 103 -16.12 -9.55 17.45
CA CYS A 103 -16.71 -8.21 17.28
C CYS A 103 -17.80 -8.14 16.21
N ILE A 104 -17.76 -9.04 15.22
CA ILE A 104 -18.61 -8.99 14.05
C ILE A 104 -19.42 -10.28 13.95
N SER A 105 -20.75 -10.16 14.13
CA SER A 105 -21.67 -11.30 14.04
C SER A 105 -22.11 -11.60 12.60
N ASP A 106 -21.96 -10.65 11.68
CA ASP A 106 -22.34 -10.81 10.28
C ASP A 106 -21.19 -11.43 9.49
N GLU A 107 -21.40 -12.67 9.01
CA GLU A 107 -20.37 -13.42 8.28
C GLU A 107 -19.95 -12.75 6.97
N PHE A 108 -20.85 -12.04 6.29
CA PHE A 108 -20.51 -11.33 5.06
C PHE A 108 -19.57 -10.16 5.34
N ILE A 109 -19.90 -9.33 6.34
CA ILE A 109 -19.06 -8.19 6.74
C ILE A 109 -17.69 -8.68 7.26
N LEU A 110 -17.70 -9.76 8.05
CA LEU A 110 -16.47 -10.38 8.54
C LEU A 110 -15.56 -10.81 7.39
N SER A 111 -16.11 -11.48 6.38
CA SER A 111 -15.38 -11.93 5.20
C SER A 111 -14.76 -10.78 4.42
N VAL A 112 -15.53 -9.72 4.18
CA VAL A 112 -15.04 -8.54 3.45
C VAL A 112 -13.89 -7.87 4.21
N ILE A 113 -14.04 -7.64 5.51
CA ILE A 113 -12.99 -7.01 6.34
C ILE A 113 -11.74 -7.90 6.37
N TYR A 114 -11.92 -9.21 6.49
CA TYR A 114 -10.80 -10.13 6.53
C TYR A 114 -10.01 -10.13 5.21
N ILE A 115 -10.71 -10.15 4.07
CA ILE A 115 -10.08 -10.03 2.75
C ILE A 115 -9.29 -8.72 2.63
N LEU A 116 -9.83 -7.60 3.12
CA LEU A 116 -9.12 -6.31 3.12
C LEU A 116 -7.82 -6.35 3.94
N ILE A 117 -7.81 -7.05 5.08
CA ILE A 117 -6.62 -7.22 5.91
C ILE A 117 -5.56 -8.08 5.22
N LEU A 118 -6.00 -9.10 4.46
CA LEU A 118 -5.14 -10.00 3.70
C LEU A 118 -4.48 -9.33 2.49
N MET A 119 -4.95 -8.15 2.05
CA MET A 119 -4.37 -7.47 0.89
C MET A 119 -2.88 -7.17 1.07
N PRO A 120 -2.05 -7.34 0.02
CA PRO A 120 -0.63 -6.97 0.05
C PRO A 120 -0.44 -5.45 0.28
N VAL A 121 0.81 -5.03 0.44
CA VAL A 121 1.13 -3.61 0.61
C VAL A 121 0.70 -2.83 -0.63
N ALA A 122 0.04 -1.69 -0.40
CA ALA A 122 -0.52 -0.88 -1.47
C ALA A 122 0.57 -0.21 -2.32
N ASN A 123 0.35 -0.15 -3.63
CA ASN A 123 1.23 0.52 -4.59
C ASN A 123 1.46 2.00 -4.28
N THR A 124 0.50 2.65 -3.63
CA THR A 124 0.61 4.04 -3.17
C THR A 124 1.80 4.27 -2.23
N SER A 125 2.29 3.22 -1.56
CA SER A 125 3.49 3.31 -0.71
C SER A 125 4.73 3.70 -1.51
N VAL A 126 4.87 3.23 -2.75
CA VAL A 126 5.98 3.60 -3.64
C VAL A 126 5.83 5.05 -4.10
N LEU A 127 4.62 5.46 -4.49
CA LEU A 127 4.33 6.84 -4.89
C LEU A 127 4.67 7.83 -3.77
N PHE A 128 4.26 7.54 -2.54
CA PHE A 128 4.58 8.38 -1.39
C PHE A 128 6.09 8.37 -1.06
N ALA A 129 6.76 7.23 -1.19
CA ALA A 129 8.21 7.18 -1.00
C ALA A 129 8.93 8.09 -2.00
N THR A 130 8.51 8.09 -3.27
CA THR A 130 9.07 8.97 -4.31
C THR A 130 8.76 10.44 -4.03
N GLU A 131 7.49 10.77 -3.69
CA GLU A 131 7.06 12.14 -3.46
C GLU A 131 7.72 12.78 -2.22
N TYR A 132 7.87 12.02 -1.14
CA TYR A 132 8.39 12.52 0.13
C TYR A 132 9.88 12.23 0.35
N GLY A 133 10.60 11.74 -0.66
CA GLY A 133 12.03 11.45 -0.59
C GLY A 133 12.38 10.31 0.35
N GLY A 134 11.48 9.33 0.48
CA GLY A 134 11.72 8.07 1.18
C GLY A 134 12.55 7.10 0.34
N ASP A 135 12.69 5.87 0.85
CA ASP A 135 13.37 4.80 0.10
C ASP A 135 12.37 4.10 -0.85
N GLU A 136 12.25 4.62 -2.08
CA GLU A 136 11.39 4.08 -3.12
C GLU A 136 11.75 2.64 -3.49
N LYS A 137 13.06 2.30 -3.42
CA LYS A 137 13.55 0.95 -3.73
C LYS A 137 13.06 -0.05 -2.70
N LEU A 138 13.14 0.31 -1.41
CA LEU A 138 12.64 -0.52 -0.33
C LEU A 138 11.11 -0.69 -0.43
N ALA A 139 10.40 0.40 -0.72
CA ALA A 139 8.95 0.36 -0.92
C ALA A 139 8.56 -0.55 -2.09
N ALA A 140 9.20 -0.41 -3.26
CA ALA A 140 8.95 -1.24 -4.43
C ALA A 140 9.25 -2.74 -4.18
N LYS A 141 10.37 -3.06 -3.51
CA LYS A 141 10.67 -4.43 -3.08
C LYS A 141 9.57 -5.00 -2.19
N THR A 142 9.13 -4.22 -1.21
CA THR A 142 8.11 -4.66 -0.25
C THR A 142 6.78 -4.93 -0.94
N VAL A 143 6.33 -4.04 -1.85
CA VAL A 143 5.13 -4.25 -2.64
C VAL A 143 5.25 -5.50 -3.50
N PHE A 144 6.36 -5.68 -4.21
CA PHE A 144 6.59 -6.85 -5.06
C PHE A 144 6.56 -8.16 -4.25
N ILE A 145 7.35 -8.24 -3.17
CA ILE A 145 7.45 -9.47 -2.35
C ILE A 145 6.10 -9.78 -1.68
N THR A 146 5.41 -8.79 -1.11
CA THR A 146 4.10 -9.02 -0.49
C THR A 146 3.07 -9.46 -1.52
N THR A 147 3.10 -8.92 -2.74
CA THR A 147 2.19 -9.30 -3.82
C THR A 147 2.45 -10.74 -4.27
N VAL A 148 3.71 -11.14 -4.44
CA VAL A 148 4.05 -12.53 -4.80
C VAL A 148 3.65 -13.50 -3.68
N MET A 149 3.92 -13.15 -2.42
CA MET A 149 3.52 -13.97 -1.27
C MET A 149 2.00 -14.08 -1.14
N SER A 150 1.24 -13.03 -1.48
CA SER A 150 -0.22 -13.03 -1.36
C SER A 150 -0.90 -14.06 -2.26
N ILE A 151 -0.29 -14.45 -3.38
CA ILE A 151 -0.82 -15.49 -4.28
C ILE A 151 -1.05 -16.82 -3.55
N VAL A 152 -0.17 -17.13 -2.59
CA VAL A 152 -0.26 -18.35 -1.79
C VAL A 152 -0.95 -18.12 -0.47
N THR A 153 -0.60 -17.03 0.23
CA THR A 153 -1.07 -16.77 1.60
C THR A 153 -2.56 -16.42 1.66
N VAL A 154 -3.07 -15.67 0.69
CA VAL A 154 -4.49 -15.27 0.69
C VAL A 154 -5.42 -16.48 0.55
N PRO A 155 -5.28 -17.35 -0.47
CA PRO A 155 -6.13 -18.54 -0.59
C PRO A 155 -5.99 -19.48 0.62
N LEU A 156 -4.75 -19.68 1.10
CA LEU A 156 -4.48 -20.57 2.22
C LEU A 156 -5.15 -20.09 3.51
N LEU A 157 -5.05 -18.81 3.83
CA LEU A 157 -5.66 -18.25 5.03
C LEU A 157 -7.19 -18.19 4.93
N LEU A 158 -7.74 -17.96 3.74
CA LEU A 158 -9.19 -18.04 3.54
C LEU A 158 -9.69 -19.46 3.77
N MET A 159 -8.98 -20.50 3.30
CA MET A 159 -9.36 -21.89 3.53
C MET A 159 -9.27 -22.31 5.01
N ILE A 160 -8.37 -21.71 5.79
CA ILE A 160 -8.20 -22.05 7.21
C ILE A 160 -9.21 -21.31 8.09
N CYS A 161 -9.54 -20.10 7.73
CA CYS A 161 -10.33 -19.20 8.59
C CYS A 161 -11.82 -19.15 8.22
N MET A 162 -12.15 -19.41 6.98
CA MET A 162 -13.55 -19.41 6.47
C MET A 162 -14.00 -20.83 6.14
#